data_ada828a6ecde543e95483a422222189f
#
_entry.id   ada828a6ecde543e95483a422222189f
#
_cell.length_a   1.000
_cell.length_b   1.000
_cell.length_c   1.000
_cell.angle_alpha   90.00
_cell.angle_beta   90.00
_cell.angle_gamma   90.00
#
_symmetry.space_group_name_H-M   'P 1'
#
loop_
_entity.id
_entity.type
_entity.pdbx_description
1 polymer ?
#
loop_
_entity_poly.entity_id
_entity_poly.type
_entity_poly.pdbx_seq_one_letter_code
_entity_poly.pdbx_strand_id
1 'polypeptide(L)'
;HLLRRAQEPSNAADMAKIKDSDQPKDCLQYGDEAMTRLLKQKKLPKPSRIASIQEGDDEAKKVWKEIQDSGIIPKDVKQKKGQTGEGGATNMGVDDNGYDSSKDPDCWWTASQCTKPKHNNKGMMPDIYTCPEPSTFGLTFDDGPYCAHNEFYDYLKQKKLKATLFYIGSNVANFPYQAQRGLADGHDICVHTWAHRY
;
A
#
# COMPACT_ATOMS: atom_id res chain seq x y z
N HIS A 1 25.48 19.37 27.65
CA HIS A 1 25.51 18.50 26.47
C HIS A 1 24.38 18.92 25.56
N LEU A 2 24.65 19.82 24.61
CA LEU A 2 23.80 20.09 23.45
C LEU A 2 23.92 18.85 22.57
N LEU A 3 22.97 17.93 22.70
CA LEU A 3 22.70 16.90 21.68
C LEU A 3 22.47 17.68 20.39
N ARG A 4 23.40 17.60 19.43
CA ARG A 4 23.11 17.97 18.04
C ARG A 4 21.84 17.21 17.68
N ARG A 5 20.71 17.91 17.55
CA ARG A 5 19.56 17.37 16.84
C ARG A 5 20.09 16.98 15.48
N ALA A 6 20.07 15.69 15.17
CA ALA A 6 20.29 15.27 13.80
C ALA A 6 19.34 16.11 12.94
N GLN A 7 19.84 16.70 11.88
CA GLN A 7 19.03 17.53 11.00
C GLN A 7 17.89 16.65 10.48
N GLU A 8 16.65 17.09 10.70
CA GLU A 8 15.50 16.33 10.21
C GLU A 8 15.60 16.21 8.69
N PRO A 9 15.33 15.01 8.11
CA PRO A 9 15.39 14.83 6.68
C PRO A 9 14.35 15.71 5.99
N SER A 10 14.72 16.31 4.88
CA SER A 10 13.84 17.14 4.05
C SER A 10 13.60 16.55 2.65
N ASN A 11 14.23 15.44 2.36
CA ASN A 11 14.14 14.73 1.09
C ASN A 11 14.68 13.29 1.21
N ALA A 12 14.54 12.51 0.13
CA ALA A 12 15.00 11.13 0.05
C ALA A 12 16.50 10.97 0.31
N ALA A 13 17.34 11.92 -0.14
CA ALA A 13 18.78 11.83 0.03
C ALA A 13 19.22 12.08 1.48
N ASP A 14 18.52 12.95 2.19
CA ASP A 14 18.73 13.15 3.63
C ASP A 14 18.24 11.93 4.41
N MET A 15 17.08 11.38 4.04
CA MET A 15 16.55 10.17 4.66
C MET A 15 17.51 8.99 4.53
N ALA A 16 18.19 8.84 3.38
CA ALA A 16 19.17 7.78 3.16
C ALA A 16 20.41 7.85 4.07
N LYS A 17 20.65 8.95 4.76
CA LYS A 17 21.78 9.11 5.70
C LYS A 17 21.43 8.69 7.12
N ILE A 18 20.14 8.48 7.42
CA ILE A 18 19.66 8.09 8.74
C ILE A 18 19.80 6.57 8.86
N LYS A 19 20.44 6.10 9.93
CA LYS A 19 20.51 4.68 10.24
C LYS A 19 19.26 4.26 11.02
N ASP A 20 18.76 3.08 10.73
CA ASP A 20 17.58 2.54 11.43
C ASP A 20 17.88 2.33 12.93
N SER A 21 19.12 1.96 13.28
CA SER A 21 19.60 1.87 14.65
C SER A 21 19.54 3.18 15.45
N ASP A 22 19.56 4.32 14.74
CA ASP A 22 19.49 5.66 15.36
C ASP A 22 18.03 6.15 15.50
N GLN A 23 17.06 5.38 14.99
CA GLN A 23 15.65 5.68 15.17
C GLN A 23 15.24 5.36 16.61
N PRO A 24 14.48 6.25 17.25
CA PRO A 24 13.90 5.95 18.54
C PRO A 24 12.91 4.79 18.41
N LYS A 25 12.67 4.07 19.51
CA LYS A 25 11.74 2.94 19.57
C LYS A 25 10.35 3.27 19.03
N ASP A 26 9.97 4.53 19.07
CA ASP A 26 8.64 5.02 18.67
C ASP A 26 8.58 5.53 17.23
N CYS A 27 9.57 5.23 16.39
CA CYS A 27 9.48 5.50 14.96
C CYS A 27 9.15 6.96 14.61
N LEU A 28 10.13 7.79 14.40
CA LEU A 28 9.90 9.20 14.04
C LEU A 28 9.21 9.33 12.68
N GLN A 29 8.16 10.13 12.66
CA GLN A 29 7.48 10.57 11.45
C GLN A 29 7.97 11.98 11.10
N TYR A 30 8.52 12.13 9.91
CA TYR A 30 8.96 13.42 9.41
C TYR A 30 7.91 13.96 8.45
N GLY A 31 7.37 15.13 8.77
CA GLY A 31 6.32 15.75 7.96
C GLY A 31 6.85 16.29 6.64
N ASP A 32 6.15 15.99 5.56
CA ASP A 32 6.33 16.59 4.24
C ASP A 32 5.25 17.65 3.99
N GLU A 33 5.64 18.83 3.50
CA GLU A 33 4.71 19.95 3.29
C GLU A 33 3.66 19.63 2.22
N ALA A 34 4.05 18.92 1.16
CA ALA A 34 3.12 18.55 0.10
C ALA A 34 2.06 17.56 0.63
N MET A 35 2.49 16.56 1.39
CA MET A 35 1.58 15.61 2.03
C MET A 35 0.64 16.31 3.02
N THR A 36 1.18 17.19 3.85
CA THR A 36 0.38 18.00 4.80
C THR A 36 -0.68 18.84 4.08
N ARG A 37 -0.31 19.44 2.95
CA ARG A 37 -1.25 20.22 2.12
C ARG A 37 -2.36 19.36 1.55
N LEU A 38 -2.06 18.18 0.99
CA LEU A 38 -3.06 17.26 0.43
C LEU A 38 -4.07 16.80 1.49
N LEU A 39 -3.60 16.48 2.69
CA LEU A 39 -4.47 16.12 3.81
C LEU A 39 -5.37 17.28 4.26
N LYS A 40 -4.82 18.50 4.37
CA LYS A 40 -5.60 19.71 4.71
C LYS A 40 -6.63 20.06 3.64
N GLN A 41 -6.32 19.82 2.37
CA GLN A 41 -7.25 20.04 1.25
C GLN A 41 -8.29 18.92 1.10
N LYS A 42 -8.32 17.94 2.00
CA LYS A 42 -9.21 16.78 1.92
C LYS A 42 -9.11 16.06 0.56
N LYS A 43 -7.90 15.95 0.03
CA LYS A 43 -7.62 15.16 -1.18
C LYS A 43 -7.24 13.72 -0.86
N LEU A 44 -6.82 13.46 0.36
CA LEU A 44 -6.45 12.14 0.85
C LEU A 44 -7.26 11.81 2.11
N PRO A 45 -7.61 10.53 2.33
CA PRO A 45 -8.19 10.09 3.58
C PRO A 45 -7.22 10.32 4.74
N LYS A 46 -7.73 10.36 5.96
CA LYS A 46 -6.87 10.38 7.16
C LYS A 46 -6.05 9.09 7.24
N PRO A 47 -4.76 9.17 7.57
CA PRO A 47 -3.93 7.97 7.76
C PRO A 47 -4.57 6.99 8.75
N SER A 48 -4.37 5.70 8.50
CA SER A 48 -4.88 4.58 9.32
C SER A 48 -6.41 4.52 9.50
N ARG A 49 -7.16 5.22 8.66
CA ARG A 49 -8.63 5.14 8.61
C ARG A 49 -9.09 4.44 7.35
N ILE A 50 -10.26 3.81 7.39
CA ILE A 50 -10.88 3.23 6.20
C ILE A 50 -10.97 4.30 5.11
N ALA A 51 -10.51 3.97 3.91
CA ALA A 51 -10.53 4.89 2.79
C ALA A 51 -11.96 5.19 2.32
N SER A 52 -12.18 6.44 1.98
CA SER A 52 -13.33 6.89 1.22
C SER A 52 -12.89 7.96 0.24
N ILE A 53 -13.60 8.13 -0.85
CA ILE A 53 -13.34 9.25 -1.76
C ILE A 53 -13.59 10.55 -1.00
N GLN A 54 -12.61 11.40 -0.96
CA GLN A 54 -12.65 12.61 -0.15
C GLN A 54 -13.40 13.76 -0.86
N GLU A 55 -13.89 14.69 -0.06
CA GLU A 55 -14.66 15.83 -0.57
C GLU A 55 -13.87 16.69 -1.59
N GLY A 56 -12.57 16.87 -1.37
CA GLY A 56 -11.69 17.66 -2.23
C GLY A 56 -11.05 16.88 -3.38
N ASP A 57 -11.39 15.60 -3.56
CA ASP A 57 -10.81 14.74 -4.58
C ASP A 57 -11.76 14.53 -5.76
N ASP A 58 -11.88 15.56 -6.60
CA ASP A 58 -12.77 15.52 -7.77
C ASP A 58 -12.27 14.57 -8.85
N GLU A 59 -10.97 14.32 -8.93
CA GLU A 59 -10.39 13.36 -9.86
C GLU A 59 -10.82 11.93 -9.49
N ALA A 60 -10.69 11.53 -8.23
CA ALA A 60 -11.15 10.22 -7.78
C ALA A 60 -12.66 10.04 -7.97
N LYS A 61 -13.47 11.08 -7.72
CA LYS A 61 -14.92 11.04 -7.98
C LYS A 61 -15.22 10.77 -9.45
N LYS A 62 -14.50 11.46 -10.34
CA LYS A 62 -14.65 11.29 -11.79
C LYS A 62 -14.29 9.87 -12.21
N VAL A 63 -13.11 9.38 -11.82
CA VAL A 63 -12.65 8.03 -12.16
C VAL A 63 -13.59 6.96 -11.58
N TRP A 64 -14.07 7.14 -10.35
CA TRP A 64 -15.03 6.22 -9.74
C TRP A 64 -16.34 6.15 -10.54
N LYS A 65 -16.85 7.31 -10.99
CA LYS A 65 -18.02 7.34 -11.84
C LYS A 65 -17.80 6.63 -13.18
N GLU A 66 -16.67 6.85 -13.81
CA GLU A 66 -16.29 6.15 -15.06
C GLU A 66 -16.25 4.63 -14.88
N ILE A 67 -15.66 4.16 -13.77
CA ILE A 67 -15.64 2.73 -13.42
C ILE A 67 -17.06 2.18 -13.23
N GLN A 68 -17.92 2.90 -12.50
CA GLN A 68 -19.31 2.48 -12.30
C GLN A 68 -20.11 2.44 -13.62
N ASP A 69 -19.92 3.43 -14.46
CA ASP A 69 -20.62 3.55 -15.76
C ASP A 69 -20.12 2.51 -16.79
N SER A 70 -18.90 2.03 -16.65
CA SER A 70 -18.31 1.04 -17.58
C SER A 70 -19.01 -0.32 -17.57
N GLY A 71 -19.73 -0.65 -16.52
CA GLY A 71 -20.35 -1.96 -16.32
C GLY A 71 -19.36 -3.10 -16.03
N ILE A 72 -18.08 -2.80 -15.80
CA ILE A 72 -17.05 -3.81 -15.50
C ILE A 72 -17.27 -4.41 -14.09
N ILE A 73 -17.79 -3.62 -13.15
CA ILE A 73 -18.05 -4.09 -11.78
C ILE A 73 -19.25 -5.06 -11.82
N PRO A 74 -19.08 -6.33 -11.42
CA PRO A 74 -20.17 -7.28 -11.33
C PRO A 74 -21.26 -6.81 -10.36
N LYS A 75 -22.52 -6.80 -10.80
CA LYS A 75 -23.64 -6.35 -9.96
C LYS A 75 -24.13 -7.42 -8.97
N ASP A 76 -23.80 -8.67 -9.24
CA ASP A 76 -24.17 -9.85 -8.45
C ASP A 76 -23.16 -10.21 -7.35
N VAL A 77 -21.96 -9.59 -7.37
CA VAL A 77 -20.97 -9.77 -6.32
C VAL A 77 -21.23 -8.78 -5.20
N LYS A 78 -21.58 -9.30 -4.04
CA LYS A 78 -21.80 -8.49 -2.84
C LYS A 78 -20.49 -8.29 -2.09
N GLN A 79 -20.33 -7.09 -1.53
CA GLN A 79 -19.24 -6.82 -0.60
C GLN A 79 -19.35 -7.77 0.60
N LYS A 80 -18.24 -8.39 0.99
CA LYS A 80 -18.17 -9.16 2.23
C LYS A 80 -18.36 -8.26 3.44
N LYS A 81 -19.03 -8.77 4.45
CA LYS A 81 -19.19 -8.05 5.71
C LYS A 81 -17.83 -7.95 6.39
N GLY A 82 -17.27 -6.74 6.42
CA GLY A 82 -16.11 -6.45 7.25
C GLY A 82 -16.52 -6.16 8.68
N GLN A 83 -15.62 -6.36 9.62
CA GLN A 83 -15.82 -5.84 10.97
C GLN A 83 -15.82 -4.31 10.91
N THR A 84 -16.97 -3.72 11.17
CA THR A 84 -17.13 -2.27 11.26
C THR A 84 -16.64 -1.81 12.63
N GLY A 85 -15.50 -1.18 12.69
CA GLY A 85 -15.00 -0.55 13.91
C GLY A 85 -14.06 0.60 13.56
N GLU A 86 -14.26 1.75 14.17
CA GLU A 86 -13.30 2.85 14.16
C GLU A 86 -12.02 2.51 14.98
N GLY A 87 -11.86 1.27 15.38
CA GLY A 87 -10.74 0.77 16.17
C GLY A 87 -9.49 0.53 15.32
N GLY A 88 -8.34 0.73 15.94
CA GLY A 88 -7.04 0.41 15.37
C GLY A 88 -6.90 -1.07 14.97
N ALA A 89 -5.68 -1.50 14.70
CA ALA A 89 -5.28 -2.77 14.09
C ALA A 89 -5.91 -4.09 14.61
N THR A 90 -6.68 -4.06 15.67
CA THR A 90 -7.30 -5.24 16.28
C THR A 90 -8.59 -5.72 15.58
N ASN A 91 -9.17 -4.92 14.66
CA ASN A 91 -10.43 -5.23 13.99
C ASN A 91 -10.27 -5.33 12.47
N MET A 92 -9.24 -6.05 12.02
CA MET A 92 -8.93 -6.19 10.59
C MET A 92 -9.46 -7.48 9.98
N GLY A 93 -10.37 -8.17 10.63
CA GLY A 93 -10.95 -9.41 10.12
C GLY A 93 -12.15 -9.16 9.19
N VAL A 94 -12.28 -9.98 8.17
CA VAL A 94 -13.54 -10.17 7.42
C VAL A 94 -14.37 -11.15 8.23
N ASP A 95 -15.69 -10.93 8.28
CA ASP A 95 -16.61 -11.95 8.79
C ASP A 95 -16.66 -13.10 7.79
N ASP A 96 -15.92 -14.16 8.09
CA ASP A 96 -15.84 -15.39 7.30
C ASP A 96 -16.84 -16.45 7.76
N ASN A 97 -17.75 -16.09 8.64
CA ASN A 97 -18.80 -17.01 9.11
C ASN A 97 -19.57 -17.60 7.92
N GLY A 98 -19.41 -18.91 7.74
CA GLY A 98 -20.00 -19.64 6.63
C GLY A 98 -19.21 -19.60 5.32
N TYR A 99 -18.01 -19.04 5.29
CA TYR A 99 -17.15 -19.14 4.12
C TYR A 99 -16.54 -20.54 4.01
N ASP A 100 -16.90 -21.25 2.97
CA ASP A 100 -16.34 -22.57 2.66
C ASP A 100 -15.15 -22.45 1.72
N SER A 101 -13.96 -22.36 2.29
CA SER A 101 -12.71 -22.26 1.52
C SER A 101 -12.43 -23.47 0.64
N SER A 102 -13.03 -24.64 0.94
CA SER A 102 -12.89 -25.84 0.11
C SER A 102 -13.59 -25.70 -1.25
N LYS A 103 -14.64 -24.89 -1.31
CA LYS A 103 -15.37 -24.56 -2.54
C LYS A 103 -14.78 -23.37 -3.28
N ASP A 104 -13.92 -22.61 -2.61
CA ASP A 104 -13.29 -21.41 -3.11
C ASP A 104 -14.22 -20.56 -4.00
N PRO A 105 -15.31 -20.02 -3.46
CA PRO A 105 -16.29 -19.31 -4.27
C PRO A 105 -15.76 -18.04 -4.90
N ASP A 106 -14.69 -17.49 -4.36
CA ASP A 106 -14.10 -16.20 -4.78
C ASP A 106 -12.78 -16.34 -5.54
N CYS A 107 -12.30 -17.56 -5.81
CA CYS A 107 -10.99 -17.79 -6.42
C CYS A 107 -9.88 -17.12 -5.61
N TRP A 108 -9.80 -17.46 -4.33
CA TRP A 108 -8.82 -16.88 -3.43
C TRP A 108 -7.48 -17.62 -3.52
N TRP A 109 -6.47 -16.96 -4.09
CA TRP A 109 -5.14 -17.53 -4.29
C TRP A 109 -4.56 -18.17 -3.02
N THR A 110 -4.63 -17.47 -1.90
CA THR A 110 -4.05 -17.94 -0.62
C THR A 110 -4.69 -19.24 -0.14
N ALA A 111 -5.97 -19.44 -0.41
CA ALA A 111 -6.68 -20.65 0.02
C ALA A 111 -6.51 -21.81 -0.96
N SER A 112 -6.59 -21.55 -2.27
CA SER A 112 -6.71 -22.62 -3.29
C SER A 112 -5.73 -22.50 -4.45
N GLN A 113 -4.89 -21.48 -4.47
CA GLN A 113 -4.02 -21.12 -5.60
C GLN A 113 -4.81 -20.92 -6.92
N CYS A 114 -6.05 -20.50 -6.81
CA CYS A 114 -6.89 -20.21 -7.95
C CYS A 114 -6.38 -19.01 -8.73
N THR A 115 -6.23 -19.16 -10.06
CA THR A 115 -5.78 -18.11 -11.00
C THR A 115 -6.84 -17.75 -12.04
N LYS A 116 -8.03 -18.33 -11.90
CA LYS A 116 -9.14 -18.12 -12.84
C LYS A 116 -10.33 -17.53 -12.12
N PRO A 117 -10.45 -16.22 -12.03
CA PRO A 117 -11.58 -15.56 -11.40
C PRO A 117 -12.90 -16.07 -11.96
N LYS A 118 -13.90 -16.33 -11.10
CA LYS A 118 -15.21 -16.83 -11.51
C LYS A 118 -16.05 -15.77 -12.22
N HIS A 119 -15.76 -14.50 -11.92
CA HIS A 119 -16.34 -13.34 -12.58
C HIS A 119 -15.33 -12.78 -13.59
N ASN A 120 -15.27 -13.38 -14.76
CA ASN A 120 -14.40 -12.94 -15.85
C ASN A 120 -15.19 -12.02 -16.78
N ASN A 121 -15.10 -10.72 -16.55
CA ASN A 121 -15.71 -9.72 -17.41
C ASN A 121 -14.87 -9.52 -18.68
N LYS A 122 -15.55 -9.40 -19.84
CA LYS A 122 -14.89 -9.10 -21.11
C LYS A 122 -14.02 -7.84 -20.98
N GLY A 123 -12.75 -7.95 -21.32
CA GLY A 123 -11.80 -6.83 -21.29
C GLY A 123 -10.93 -6.75 -20.03
N MET A 124 -11.14 -7.60 -19.04
CA MET A 124 -10.20 -7.71 -17.92
C MET A 124 -8.98 -8.52 -18.35
N MET A 125 -7.81 -8.03 -17.95
CA MET A 125 -6.57 -8.80 -18.10
C MET A 125 -6.59 -10.01 -17.15
N PRO A 126 -6.02 -11.14 -17.56
CA PRO A 126 -5.85 -12.28 -16.64
C PRO A 126 -4.89 -11.92 -15.50
N ASP A 127 -5.01 -12.64 -14.39
CA ASP A 127 -4.09 -12.49 -13.27
C ASP A 127 -2.65 -12.79 -13.69
N ILE A 128 -1.72 -11.96 -13.23
CA ILE A 128 -0.27 -12.17 -13.41
C ILE A 128 0.26 -12.80 -12.12
N TYR A 129 0.60 -14.06 -12.17
CA TYR A 129 1.06 -14.84 -11.02
C TYR A 129 2.40 -15.55 -11.22
N THR A 130 3.01 -15.38 -12.40
CA THR A 130 4.34 -15.93 -12.75
C THR A 130 5.11 -14.95 -13.62
N CYS A 131 6.44 -15.07 -13.58
CA CYS A 131 7.29 -14.43 -14.59
C CYS A 131 7.28 -15.31 -15.85
N PRO A 132 7.04 -14.73 -17.05
CA PRO A 132 7.05 -15.50 -18.30
C PRO A 132 8.47 -15.97 -18.70
N GLU A 133 9.51 -15.26 -18.25
CA GLU A 133 10.91 -15.57 -18.57
C GLU A 133 11.42 -16.71 -17.68
N PRO A 134 12.09 -17.71 -18.27
CA PRO A 134 12.70 -18.81 -17.51
C PRO A 134 13.71 -18.31 -16.46
N SER A 135 13.73 -18.94 -15.31
CA SER A 135 14.67 -18.64 -14.21
C SER A 135 14.60 -17.18 -13.71
N THR A 136 13.47 -16.53 -13.91
CA THR A 136 13.23 -15.15 -13.46
C THR A 136 12.36 -15.18 -12.21
N PHE A 137 12.71 -14.36 -11.22
CA PHE A 137 11.96 -14.18 -9.99
C PHE A 137 11.47 -12.73 -9.89
N GLY A 138 10.18 -12.55 -9.74
CA GLY A 138 9.58 -11.23 -9.46
C GLY A 138 9.71 -10.93 -7.97
N LEU A 139 10.57 -9.98 -7.61
CA LEU A 139 10.81 -9.59 -6.22
C LEU A 139 9.84 -8.49 -5.82
N THR A 140 8.99 -8.77 -4.83
CA THR A 140 8.01 -7.82 -4.31
C THR A 140 8.05 -7.74 -2.79
N PHE A 141 7.69 -6.58 -2.23
CA PHE A 141 7.54 -6.38 -0.79
C PHE A 141 6.31 -5.53 -0.53
N ASP A 142 5.48 -5.99 0.38
CA ASP A 142 4.23 -5.36 0.76
C ASP A 142 4.37 -4.53 2.06
N ASP A 143 3.31 -3.82 2.45
CA ASP A 143 3.11 -3.15 3.73
C ASP A 143 3.94 -1.90 4.01
N GLY A 144 4.93 -1.59 3.23
CA GLY A 144 5.74 -0.37 3.42
C GLY A 144 5.01 0.95 3.11
N PRO A 145 5.73 2.07 3.24
CA PRO A 145 7.01 2.19 3.91
C PRO A 145 6.89 2.26 5.44
N TYR A 146 7.99 1.98 6.12
CA TYR A 146 8.12 2.17 7.57
C TYR A 146 9.35 3.01 7.91
N CYS A 147 9.42 3.51 9.14
CA CYS A 147 10.57 4.30 9.60
C CYS A 147 11.89 3.54 9.53
N ALA A 148 11.88 2.23 9.78
CA ALA A 148 13.05 1.37 9.81
C ALA A 148 13.33 0.68 8.46
N HIS A 149 13.11 1.39 7.33
CA HIS A 149 13.35 0.81 6.01
C HIS A 149 14.66 1.26 5.35
N ASN A 150 15.47 2.09 6.02
CA ASN A 150 16.70 2.59 5.40
C ASN A 150 17.72 1.48 5.15
N GLU A 151 17.94 0.62 6.14
CA GLU A 151 18.86 -0.52 6.01
C GLU A 151 18.36 -1.54 4.99
N PHE A 152 17.05 -1.71 4.88
CA PHE A 152 16.44 -2.52 3.83
C PHE A 152 16.74 -1.99 2.42
N TYR A 153 16.55 -0.69 2.20
CA TYR A 153 16.89 -0.06 0.91
C TYR A 153 18.39 -0.11 0.64
N ASP A 154 19.24 0.09 1.67
CA ASP A 154 20.69 -0.05 1.57
C ASP A 154 21.09 -1.46 1.15
N TYR A 155 20.45 -2.48 1.72
CA TYR A 155 20.67 -3.87 1.36
C TYR A 155 20.31 -4.15 -0.11
N LEU A 156 19.12 -3.74 -0.56
CA LEU A 156 18.71 -3.90 -1.96
C LEU A 156 19.70 -3.22 -2.91
N LYS A 157 20.13 -2.00 -2.57
CA LYS A 157 21.12 -1.24 -3.34
C LYS A 157 22.47 -1.95 -3.38
N GLN A 158 22.97 -2.42 -2.24
CA GLN A 158 24.22 -3.18 -2.15
C GLN A 158 24.18 -4.45 -3.02
N LYS A 159 23.06 -5.14 -3.03
CA LYS A 159 22.82 -6.35 -3.83
C LYS A 159 22.47 -6.06 -5.28
N LYS A 160 22.35 -4.77 -5.67
CA LYS A 160 21.91 -4.33 -7.01
C LYS A 160 20.55 -4.93 -7.40
N LEU A 161 19.67 -5.14 -6.42
CA LEU A 161 18.34 -5.66 -6.63
C LEU A 161 17.35 -4.53 -6.84
N LYS A 162 16.42 -4.73 -7.75
CA LYS A 162 15.21 -3.93 -7.91
C LYS A 162 14.00 -4.76 -7.50
N ALA A 163 13.01 -4.09 -6.94
CA ALA A 163 11.80 -4.73 -6.46
C ALA A 163 10.58 -3.87 -6.78
N THR A 164 9.42 -4.48 -6.76
CA THR A 164 8.15 -3.76 -6.69
C THR A 164 7.76 -3.62 -5.22
N LEU A 165 7.54 -2.38 -4.79
CA LEU A 165 7.18 -2.05 -3.41
C LEU A 165 5.70 -1.67 -3.37
N PHE A 166 4.89 -2.56 -2.83
CA PHE A 166 3.45 -2.34 -2.68
C PHE A 166 3.19 -1.58 -1.39
N TYR A 167 3.08 -0.24 -1.49
CA TYR A 167 2.97 0.64 -0.34
C TYR A 167 1.54 0.88 0.11
N ILE A 168 1.32 0.83 1.42
CA ILE A 168 0.09 1.26 2.05
C ILE A 168 0.03 2.79 2.02
N GLY A 169 -1.04 3.36 1.48
CA GLY A 169 -1.17 4.82 1.32
C GLY A 169 -1.03 5.59 2.63
N SER A 170 -1.60 5.09 3.73
CA SER A 170 -1.42 5.67 5.07
C SER A 170 0.04 5.71 5.51
N ASN A 171 0.81 4.67 5.16
CA ASN A 171 2.23 4.63 5.50
C ASN A 171 3.03 5.60 4.64
N VAL A 172 2.67 5.79 3.38
CA VAL A 172 3.25 6.87 2.55
C VAL A 172 2.98 8.24 3.17
N ALA A 173 1.77 8.46 3.68
CA ALA A 173 1.44 9.73 4.34
C ALA A 173 2.22 9.94 5.65
N ASN A 174 2.53 8.88 6.39
CA ASN A 174 3.28 8.92 7.64
C ASN A 174 4.80 8.94 7.44
N PHE A 175 5.29 8.30 6.37
CA PHE A 175 6.72 8.13 6.07
C PHE A 175 7.05 8.56 4.63
N PRO A 176 6.74 9.80 4.24
CA PRO A 176 6.85 10.25 2.86
C PRO A 176 8.29 10.21 2.32
N TYR A 177 9.29 10.47 3.17
CA TYR A 177 10.68 10.45 2.72
C TYR A 177 11.23 9.05 2.49
N GLN A 178 10.76 8.05 3.25
CA GLN A 178 11.06 6.64 2.98
C GLN A 178 10.41 6.18 1.67
N ALA A 179 9.18 6.62 1.39
CA ALA A 179 8.52 6.35 0.13
C ALA A 179 9.28 6.98 -1.05
N GLN A 180 9.67 8.26 -0.93
CA GLN A 180 10.48 8.96 -1.93
C GLN A 180 11.83 8.27 -2.14
N ARG A 181 12.44 7.75 -1.08
CA ARG A 181 13.70 7.02 -1.17
C ARG A 181 13.53 5.73 -1.97
N GLY A 182 12.50 4.92 -1.72
CA GLY A 182 12.24 3.71 -2.49
C GLY A 182 12.16 4.02 -4.01
N LEU A 183 11.44 5.09 -4.38
CA LEU A 183 11.36 5.55 -5.76
C LEU A 183 12.72 6.04 -6.29
N ALA A 184 13.44 6.86 -5.52
CA ALA A 184 14.74 7.41 -5.92
C ALA A 184 15.81 6.33 -6.10
N ASP A 185 15.74 5.26 -5.32
CA ASP A 185 16.62 4.09 -5.47
C ASP A 185 16.23 3.22 -6.68
N GLY A 186 15.17 3.58 -7.42
CA GLY A 186 14.74 2.97 -8.69
C GLY A 186 13.96 1.67 -8.51
N HIS A 187 13.20 1.57 -7.44
CA HIS A 187 12.18 0.53 -7.27
C HIS A 187 10.86 0.95 -7.92
N ASP A 188 10.07 -0.02 -8.35
CA ASP A 188 8.70 0.23 -8.78
C ASP A 188 7.80 0.40 -7.56
N ILE A 189 6.96 1.43 -7.57
CA ILE A 189 6.02 1.69 -6.47
C ILE A 189 4.62 1.33 -6.93
N CYS A 190 3.97 0.45 -6.18
CA CYS A 190 2.60 0.00 -6.40
C CYS A 190 1.72 0.25 -5.17
N VAL A 191 0.42 0.01 -5.33
CA VAL A 191 -0.60 0.30 -4.33
C VAL A 191 -0.94 -0.95 -3.53
N HIS A 192 -0.96 -0.80 -2.18
CA HIS A 192 -1.39 -1.85 -1.25
C HIS A 192 -2.49 -1.34 -0.31
N THR A 193 -3.60 -0.91 -0.91
CA THR A 193 -4.72 -0.26 -0.22
C THR A 193 -4.32 1.05 0.49
N TRP A 194 -5.27 1.73 1.12
CA TRP A 194 -4.99 2.92 1.92
C TRP A 194 -4.61 2.61 3.36
N ALA A 195 -5.28 1.68 4.02
CA ALA A 195 -5.13 1.41 5.45
C ALA A 195 -4.99 -0.08 5.79
N HIS A 196 -4.70 -0.93 4.79
CA HIS A 196 -4.54 -2.37 4.96
C HIS A 196 -5.72 -3.00 5.72
N ARG A 197 -6.94 -2.72 5.26
CA ARG A 197 -8.17 -3.30 5.83
C ARG A 197 -8.64 -4.47 4.97
N TYR A 198 -9.12 -5.50 5.64
CA TYR A 198 -9.73 -6.67 5.00
C TYR A 198 -11.17 -6.38 4.60
#